data_039dd7dcf8cfd8e4d283ccd96697ed57
#
_entry.id   039dd7dcf8cfd8e4d283ccd96697ed57
#
_cell.length_a   1.000
_cell.length_b   1.000
_cell.length_c   1.000
_cell.angle_alpha   90.00
_cell.angle_beta   90.00
_cell.angle_gamma   90.00
#
_symmetry.space_group_name_H-M   'P 1'
#
loop_
_entity.id
_entity.type
_entity.pdbx_description
1 polymer ?
#
loop_
_entity_poly.entity_id
_entity_poly.type
_entity_poly.pdbx_seq_one_letter_code
_entity_poly.pdbx_strand_id
1 'polypeptide(L)'
;KDLEFGTGGLRGIMGAGTNRMNIYTVGAATQGLANYLKVAFKDLPEISVAVGHDVRNNSRKFAEIVADIFSANGIKVYLFDSFRPTPELSFAIRHFGCQSGVNITASHNPKIYNGYKAYWEDGAQIIAPHDVNIIDHVNRIKSVKEIKFEGDKSKIQIIGADVDKVYLDKIKGLSLSPDVIERHKDLKIVYTPIHGTGVELIPASLRNYGFTNIIHVDEQDVPSGDFPTVESPNPEVPSAMAMAIAKAKEVNADIVMASDP
;
A
#
# COMPACT_ATOMS: atom_id res chain seq x y z
N LYS A 1 23.73 11.50 -7.66
CA LYS A 1 22.40 12.03 -7.92
C LYS A 1 21.50 11.67 -6.75
N ASP A 2 20.77 12.62 -6.20
CA ASP A 2 19.85 12.39 -5.08
C ASP A 2 18.64 11.56 -5.54
N LEU A 3 17.93 10.94 -4.59
CA LEU A 3 16.67 10.29 -4.84
C LEU A 3 15.61 11.35 -5.14
N GLU A 4 15.05 11.33 -6.33
CA GLU A 4 14.10 12.33 -6.78
C GLU A 4 12.66 11.87 -6.51
N PHE A 5 11.83 12.78 -6.01
CA PHE A 5 10.39 12.59 -6.01
C PHE A 5 9.92 12.76 -7.48
N GLY A 6 9.47 11.66 -8.08
CA GLY A 6 8.93 11.64 -9.44
C GLY A 6 7.41 11.69 -9.45
N THR A 7 6.80 11.49 -10.62
CA THR A 7 5.34 11.39 -10.74
C THR A 7 4.81 10.30 -9.80
N GLY A 8 4.03 10.74 -8.80
CA GLY A 8 3.40 9.86 -7.83
C GLY A 8 4.28 9.32 -6.70
N GLY A 9 5.57 9.73 -6.56
CA GLY A 9 6.35 9.36 -5.37
C GLY A 9 7.83 9.10 -5.56
N LEU A 10 8.41 8.31 -4.64
CA LEU A 10 9.82 7.89 -4.62
C LEU A 10 9.91 6.38 -4.77
N ARG A 11 11.02 5.89 -5.35
CA ARG A 11 11.41 4.47 -5.32
C ARG A 11 12.92 4.34 -5.38
N GLY A 12 13.50 3.52 -4.52
CA GLY A 12 14.94 3.31 -4.50
C GLY A 12 15.37 2.17 -3.59
N ILE A 13 16.64 1.83 -3.68
CA ILE A 13 17.29 0.88 -2.77
C ILE A 13 17.33 1.49 -1.37
N MET A 14 17.02 0.70 -0.34
CA MET A 14 17.13 1.11 1.05
C MET A 14 18.60 1.27 1.48
N GLY A 15 18.89 2.26 2.30
CA GLY A 15 20.23 2.49 2.85
C GLY A 15 20.50 3.94 3.23
N ALA A 16 21.71 4.20 3.70
CA ALA A 16 22.17 5.54 4.06
C ALA A 16 22.49 6.36 2.79
N GLY A 17 22.26 7.67 2.88
CA GLY A 17 22.57 8.63 1.81
C GLY A 17 21.33 9.23 1.15
N THR A 18 21.52 10.35 0.47
CA THR A 18 20.46 11.15 -0.16
C THR A 18 19.87 10.48 -1.41
N ASN A 19 20.55 9.48 -1.96
CA ASN A 19 20.11 8.71 -3.13
C ASN A 19 19.48 7.35 -2.77
N ARG A 20 19.11 7.16 -1.50
CA ARG A 20 18.55 5.90 -0.97
C ARG A 20 17.25 6.15 -0.24
N MET A 21 16.42 5.11 -0.18
CA MET A 21 15.24 5.11 0.71
C MET A 21 15.67 4.94 2.15
N ASN A 22 15.39 5.94 2.97
CA ASN A 22 15.66 5.97 4.41
C ASN A 22 14.74 6.97 5.11
N ILE A 23 14.86 7.07 6.42
CA ILE A 23 14.03 7.96 7.25
C ILE A 23 14.09 9.44 6.84
N TYR A 24 15.22 9.89 6.33
CA TYR A 24 15.41 11.30 5.95
C TYR A 24 14.82 11.61 4.58
N THR A 25 14.98 10.73 3.60
CA THR A 25 14.40 10.91 2.26
C THR A 25 12.89 10.74 2.28
N VAL A 26 12.37 9.76 3.03
CA VAL A 26 10.92 9.61 3.32
C VAL A 26 10.41 10.83 4.08
N GLY A 27 11.17 11.29 5.07
CA GLY A 27 10.84 12.48 5.85
C GLY A 27 10.74 13.75 5.02
N ALA A 28 11.71 14.00 4.15
CA ALA A 28 11.70 15.17 3.27
C ALA A 28 10.50 15.13 2.29
N ALA A 29 10.21 13.97 1.70
CA ALA A 29 9.05 13.78 0.84
C ALA A 29 7.74 14.09 1.58
N THR A 30 7.60 13.55 2.80
CA THR A 30 6.39 13.75 3.62
C THR A 30 6.25 15.19 4.08
N GLN A 31 7.34 15.84 4.50
CA GLN A 31 7.31 17.25 4.90
C GLN A 31 6.94 18.15 3.70
N GLY A 32 7.48 17.87 2.51
CA GLY A 32 7.12 18.59 1.29
C GLY A 32 5.64 18.43 0.93
N LEU A 33 5.13 17.19 0.98
CA LEU A 33 3.71 16.91 0.76
C LEU A 33 2.83 17.61 1.80
N ALA A 34 3.19 17.55 3.09
CA ALA A 34 2.46 18.25 4.16
C ALA A 34 2.42 19.77 3.94
N ASN A 35 3.55 20.36 3.51
CA ASN A 35 3.60 21.78 3.19
C ASN A 35 2.68 22.14 2.02
N TYR A 36 2.67 21.33 0.96
CA TYR A 36 1.79 21.54 -0.18
C TYR A 36 0.31 21.37 0.19
N LEU A 37 -0.07 20.35 0.94
CA LEU A 37 -1.46 20.12 1.39
C LEU A 37 -2.00 21.32 2.15
N LYS A 38 -1.20 21.93 3.03
CA LYS A 38 -1.60 23.16 3.77
C LYS A 38 -1.82 24.36 2.87
N VAL A 39 -1.21 24.41 1.70
CA VAL A 39 -1.44 25.47 0.70
C VAL A 39 -2.66 25.13 -0.16
N ALA A 40 -2.74 23.90 -0.64
CA ALA A 40 -3.81 23.46 -1.54
C ALA A 40 -5.21 23.46 -0.85
N PHE A 41 -5.23 23.12 0.43
CA PHE A 41 -6.46 22.98 1.22
C PHE A 41 -6.54 23.99 2.39
N LYS A 42 -5.97 25.17 2.22
CA LYS A 42 -5.87 26.23 3.25
C LYS A 42 -7.22 26.67 3.84
N ASP A 43 -8.31 26.48 3.10
CA ASP A 43 -9.65 26.90 3.49
C ASP A 43 -10.43 25.79 4.22
N LEU A 44 -9.88 24.58 4.33
CA LEU A 44 -10.49 23.51 5.11
C LEU A 44 -10.16 23.64 6.60
N PRO A 45 -11.14 23.36 7.47
CA PRO A 45 -10.94 23.42 8.91
C PRO A 45 -9.97 22.34 9.43
N GLU A 46 -9.92 21.21 8.76
CA GLU A 46 -9.02 20.10 9.07
C GLU A 46 -8.59 19.39 7.75
N ILE A 47 -7.32 19.10 7.65
CA ILE A 47 -6.75 18.27 6.57
C ILE A 47 -6.50 16.90 7.15
N SER A 48 -6.83 15.84 6.41
CA SER A 48 -6.57 14.47 6.80
C SER A 48 -5.90 13.66 5.68
N VAL A 49 -5.17 12.62 6.08
CA VAL A 49 -4.50 11.69 5.17
C VAL A 49 -4.66 10.25 5.63
N ALA A 50 -4.67 9.31 4.69
CA ALA A 50 -4.57 7.89 4.98
C ALA A 50 -3.15 7.38 4.72
N VAL A 51 -2.63 6.50 5.58
CA VAL A 51 -1.29 5.95 5.46
C VAL A 51 -1.35 4.43 5.57
N GLY A 52 -0.82 3.76 4.55
CA GLY A 52 -0.69 2.32 4.49
C GLY A 52 0.73 1.87 4.15
N HIS A 53 0.97 0.57 4.23
CA HIS A 53 2.26 -0.02 3.87
C HIS A 53 2.10 -1.48 3.45
N ASP A 54 3.10 -1.99 2.73
CA ASP A 54 3.22 -3.40 2.38
C ASP A 54 4.02 -4.19 3.43
N VAL A 55 4.35 -5.45 3.10
CA VAL A 55 5.09 -6.37 3.97
C VAL A 55 6.61 -6.16 3.97
N ARG A 56 7.14 -5.29 3.11
CA ARG A 56 8.58 -5.10 2.91
C ARG A 56 9.30 -4.67 4.19
N ASN A 57 10.57 -5.05 4.28
CA ASN A 57 11.46 -4.59 5.34
C ASN A 57 11.42 -3.05 5.42
N ASN A 58 11.29 -2.52 6.64
CA ASN A 58 11.14 -1.10 6.96
C ASN A 58 9.83 -0.43 6.50
N SER A 59 8.91 -1.08 5.79
CA SER A 59 7.67 -0.42 5.34
C SER A 59 6.85 0.09 6.52
N ARG A 60 6.65 -0.71 7.56
CA ARG A 60 5.97 -0.29 8.80
C ARG A 60 6.65 0.92 9.43
N LYS A 61 7.98 0.87 9.61
CA LYS A 61 8.74 1.97 10.19
C LYS A 61 8.62 3.26 9.38
N PHE A 62 8.68 3.16 8.06
CA PHE A 62 8.52 4.34 7.20
C PHE A 62 7.08 4.89 7.25
N ALA A 63 6.07 4.04 7.31
CA ALA A 63 4.67 4.47 7.47
C ALA A 63 4.46 5.21 8.80
N GLU A 64 5.07 4.74 9.90
CA GLU A 64 5.03 5.42 11.20
C GLU A 64 5.70 6.81 11.14
N ILE A 65 6.85 6.93 10.47
CA ILE A 65 7.52 8.22 10.25
C ILE A 65 6.64 9.17 9.42
N VAL A 66 5.99 8.66 8.38
CA VAL A 66 5.04 9.43 7.56
C VAL A 66 3.90 9.95 8.44
N ALA A 67 3.33 9.10 9.27
CA ALA A 67 2.25 9.47 10.19
C ALA A 67 2.70 10.52 11.21
N ASP A 68 3.89 10.35 11.78
CA ASP A 68 4.45 11.30 12.74
C ASP A 68 4.67 12.69 12.10
N ILE A 69 5.22 12.75 10.89
CA ILE A 69 5.47 14.04 10.22
C ILE A 69 4.16 14.73 9.83
N PHE A 70 3.17 14.02 9.30
CA PHE A 70 1.86 14.63 9.01
C PHE A 70 1.21 15.18 10.29
N SER A 71 1.16 14.38 11.35
CA SER A 71 0.55 14.79 12.61
C SER A 71 1.28 15.97 13.27
N ALA A 72 2.63 16.01 13.22
CA ALA A 72 3.44 17.15 13.67
C ALA A 72 3.20 18.44 12.86
N ASN A 73 2.65 18.31 11.67
CA ASN A 73 2.22 19.43 10.82
C ASN A 73 0.74 19.82 11.00
N GLY A 74 0.06 19.21 11.98
CA GLY A 74 -1.34 19.50 12.32
C GLY A 74 -2.36 18.74 11.45
N ILE A 75 -1.91 17.81 10.60
CA ILE A 75 -2.73 17.01 9.69
C ILE A 75 -3.21 15.75 10.45
N LYS A 76 -4.49 15.44 10.38
CA LYS A 76 -5.06 14.21 10.92
C LYS A 76 -4.62 13.01 10.08
N VAL A 77 -4.25 11.91 10.73
CA VAL A 77 -3.76 10.71 10.06
C VAL A 77 -4.62 9.51 10.39
N TYR A 78 -5.04 8.78 9.37
CA TYR A 78 -5.59 7.43 9.48
C TYR A 78 -4.49 6.45 9.10
N LEU A 79 -3.90 5.78 10.08
CA LEU A 79 -2.79 4.84 9.90
C LEU A 79 -3.30 3.41 10.02
N PHE A 80 -3.09 2.59 8.99
CA PHE A 80 -3.40 1.17 9.09
C PHE A 80 -2.54 0.49 10.17
N ASP A 81 -3.18 -0.37 10.95
CA ASP A 81 -2.56 -1.12 12.05
C ASP A 81 -1.54 -2.16 11.57
N SER A 82 -1.70 -2.64 10.34
CA SER A 82 -0.83 -3.61 9.68
C SER A 82 -0.76 -3.31 8.18
N PHE A 83 -0.04 -4.16 7.44
CA PHE A 83 0.00 -4.06 5.97
C PHE A 83 -1.40 -4.23 5.37
N ARG A 84 -1.66 -3.51 4.28
CA ARG A 84 -2.88 -3.62 3.47
C ARG A 84 -2.54 -3.45 1.98
N PRO A 85 -3.31 -4.07 1.08
CA PRO A 85 -3.12 -3.88 -0.35
C PRO A 85 -3.43 -2.45 -0.78
N THR A 86 -2.70 -1.98 -1.78
CA THR A 86 -2.83 -0.61 -2.33
C THR A 86 -4.27 -0.18 -2.64
N PRO A 87 -5.16 -1.03 -3.21
CA PRO A 87 -6.55 -0.63 -3.47
C PRO A 87 -7.34 -0.27 -2.23
N GLU A 88 -7.03 -0.86 -1.08
CA GLU A 88 -7.70 -0.53 0.16
C GLU A 88 -7.27 0.84 0.70
N LEU A 89 -6.01 1.23 0.55
CA LEU A 89 -5.59 2.61 0.85
C LEU A 89 -6.36 3.61 -0.02
N SER A 90 -6.47 3.36 -1.32
CA SER A 90 -7.26 4.20 -2.24
C SER A 90 -8.72 4.31 -1.79
N PHE A 91 -9.29 3.21 -1.32
CA PHE A 91 -10.63 3.20 -0.73
C PHE A 91 -10.70 4.03 0.56
N ALA A 92 -9.75 3.85 1.48
CA ALA A 92 -9.71 4.57 2.76
C ALA A 92 -9.62 6.09 2.58
N ILE A 93 -8.84 6.59 1.61
CA ILE A 93 -8.77 8.01 1.27
C ILE A 93 -10.17 8.56 0.99
N ARG A 94 -10.92 7.91 0.13
CA ARG A 94 -12.28 8.33 -0.25
C ARG A 94 -13.29 8.09 0.88
N HIS A 95 -13.16 6.99 1.61
CA HIS A 95 -14.07 6.62 2.70
C HIS A 95 -14.03 7.62 3.84
N PHE A 96 -12.84 8.09 4.23
CA PHE A 96 -12.65 9.08 5.28
C PHE A 96 -12.67 10.53 4.78
N GLY A 97 -12.80 10.77 3.48
CA GLY A 97 -12.73 12.10 2.89
C GLY A 97 -11.36 12.76 3.06
N CYS A 98 -10.29 11.97 3.01
CA CYS A 98 -8.92 12.46 3.11
C CYS A 98 -8.52 13.30 1.89
N GLN A 99 -7.68 14.30 2.08
CA GLN A 99 -7.13 15.13 1.00
C GLN A 99 -5.97 14.46 0.30
N SER A 100 -5.34 13.47 0.93
CA SER A 100 -4.23 12.72 0.36
C SER A 100 -4.06 11.37 1.05
N GLY A 101 -3.17 10.54 0.50
CA GLY A 101 -2.72 9.32 1.16
C GLY A 101 -1.32 8.92 0.73
N VAL A 102 -0.71 8.06 1.51
CA VAL A 102 0.63 7.53 1.25
C VAL A 102 0.64 6.03 1.44
N ASN A 103 1.17 5.31 0.45
CA ASN A 103 1.46 3.88 0.58
C ASN A 103 2.98 3.65 0.52
N ILE A 104 3.52 3.03 1.54
CA ILE A 104 4.92 2.64 1.59
C ILE A 104 5.05 1.26 0.96
N THR A 105 5.47 1.24 -0.29
CA THR A 105 5.60 0.01 -1.10
C THR A 105 6.50 0.23 -2.30
N ALA A 106 7.22 -0.81 -2.70
CA ALA A 106 7.92 -0.85 -3.98
C ALA A 106 7.32 -1.89 -4.94
N SER A 107 6.02 -2.27 -4.76
CA SER A 107 5.34 -3.26 -5.60
C SER A 107 6.14 -4.58 -5.66
N HIS A 108 6.43 -5.11 -6.82
CA HIS A 108 7.18 -6.34 -7.05
C HIS A 108 8.71 -6.16 -7.23
N ASN A 109 9.26 -4.99 -6.93
CA ASN A 109 10.71 -4.79 -7.01
C ASN A 109 11.46 -5.75 -6.06
N PRO A 110 12.76 -6.04 -6.32
CA PRO A 110 13.59 -6.84 -5.44
C PRO A 110 13.53 -6.34 -3.99
N LYS A 111 13.77 -7.25 -3.02
CA LYS A 111 13.62 -7.00 -1.57
C LYS A 111 14.42 -5.83 -1.01
N ILE A 112 15.52 -5.46 -1.68
CA ILE A 112 16.37 -4.34 -1.27
C ILE A 112 15.75 -2.96 -1.55
N TYR A 113 14.66 -2.91 -2.34
CA TYR A 113 13.94 -1.68 -2.65
C TYR A 113 12.82 -1.41 -1.65
N ASN A 114 12.52 -0.12 -1.48
CA ASN A 114 11.26 0.35 -0.95
C ASN A 114 10.81 1.58 -1.73
N GLY A 115 9.59 2.07 -1.47
CA GLY A 115 9.02 3.20 -2.17
C GLY A 115 8.01 3.95 -1.33
N TYR A 116 7.67 5.11 -1.80
CA TYR A 116 6.70 6.04 -1.24
C TYR A 116 5.77 6.44 -2.37
N LYS A 117 4.56 5.92 -2.41
CA LYS A 117 3.53 6.28 -3.40
C LYS A 117 2.56 7.28 -2.77
N ALA A 118 2.38 8.43 -3.40
CA ALA A 118 1.46 9.48 -2.95
C ALA A 118 0.17 9.46 -3.78
N TYR A 119 -0.96 9.69 -3.11
CA TYR A 119 -2.32 9.67 -3.66
C TYR A 119 -3.03 10.99 -3.36
N TRP A 120 -3.97 11.36 -4.23
CA TRP A 120 -4.79 12.55 -4.05
C TRP A 120 -6.16 12.21 -3.46
N GLU A 121 -7.02 13.21 -3.24
CA GLU A 121 -8.32 13.06 -2.59
C GLU A 121 -9.31 12.14 -3.33
N ASP A 122 -9.11 11.92 -4.62
CA ASP A 122 -9.88 10.99 -5.44
C ASP A 122 -9.46 9.52 -5.24
N GLY A 123 -8.39 9.27 -4.47
CA GLY A 123 -7.81 7.95 -4.25
C GLY A 123 -6.91 7.47 -5.39
N ALA A 124 -6.67 8.29 -6.42
CA ALA A 124 -5.71 7.98 -7.49
C ALA A 124 -4.29 8.43 -7.13
N GLN A 125 -3.30 7.78 -7.73
CA GLN A 125 -1.91 8.20 -7.58
C GLN A 125 -1.73 9.60 -8.15
N ILE A 126 -0.96 10.44 -7.45
CA ILE A 126 -0.76 11.85 -7.79
C ILE A 126 -0.16 12.00 -9.18
N ILE A 127 -0.76 12.91 -9.97
CA ILE A 127 -0.34 13.31 -11.30
C ILE A 127 -0.25 14.85 -11.39
N ALA A 128 0.16 15.37 -12.54
CA ALA A 128 0.19 16.82 -12.79
C ALA A 128 -1.20 17.47 -12.57
N PRO A 129 -1.27 18.66 -11.97
CA PRO A 129 -0.14 19.53 -11.58
C PRO A 129 0.40 19.27 -10.17
N HIS A 130 -0.22 18.36 -9.41
CA HIS A 130 0.07 18.15 -7.98
C HIS A 130 1.48 17.58 -7.76
N ASP A 131 1.94 16.67 -8.62
CA ASP A 131 3.28 16.08 -8.54
C ASP A 131 4.37 17.15 -8.64
N VAL A 132 4.27 18.07 -9.60
CA VAL A 132 5.22 19.19 -9.78
C VAL A 132 5.22 20.10 -8.56
N ASN A 133 4.05 20.44 -8.04
CA ASN A 133 3.92 21.29 -6.85
C ASN A 133 4.53 20.64 -5.62
N ILE A 134 4.33 19.33 -5.43
CA ILE A 134 4.94 18.58 -4.31
C ILE A 134 6.45 18.56 -4.45
N ILE A 135 6.98 18.29 -5.67
CA ILE A 135 8.42 18.31 -5.95
C ILE A 135 9.02 19.67 -5.57
N ASP A 136 8.37 20.76 -5.92
CA ASP A 136 8.81 22.11 -5.55
C ASP A 136 8.88 22.29 -4.03
N HIS A 137 7.88 21.82 -3.29
CA HIS A 137 7.87 21.89 -1.83
C HIS A 137 8.94 20.99 -1.20
N VAL A 138 9.20 19.80 -1.74
CA VAL A 138 10.28 18.91 -1.29
C VAL A 138 11.64 19.56 -1.56
N ASN A 139 11.87 20.15 -2.73
CA ASN A 139 13.12 20.79 -3.12
C ASN A 139 13.45 22.05 -2.30
N ARG A 140 12.46 22.67 -1.64
CA ARG A 140 12.67 23.80 -0.73
C ARG A 140 13.24 23.39 0.63
N ILE A 141 13.14 22.12 1.03
CA ILE A 141 13.71 21.61 2.27
C ILE A 141 15.21 21.48 2.08
N LYS A 142 15.98 22.30 2.80
CA LYS A 142 17.45 22.35 2.68
C LYS A 142 18.17 21.68 3.85
N SER A 143 17.46 21.38 4.92
CA SER A 143 18.02 20.77 6.13
C SER A 143 17.08 19.77 6.74
N VAL A 144 17.63 18.68 7.30
CA VAL A 144 16.90 17.71 8.10
C VAL A 144 16.18 18.37 9.29
N LYS A 145 16.70 19.50 9.78
CA LYS A 145 16.08 20.27 10.88
C LYS A 145 14.73 20.89 10.52
N GLU A 146 14.41 20.98 9.24
CA GLU A 146 13.12 21.48 8.75
C GLU A 146 12.04 20.40 8.72
N ILE A 147 12.41 19.15 8.93
CA ILE A 147 11.51 17.99 8.98
C ILE A 147 11.05 17.78 10.42
N LYS A 148 9.75 17.76 10.62
CA LYS A 148 9.15 17.59 11.95
C LYS A 148 8.92 16.12 12.24
N PHE A 149 9.92 15.44 12.81
CA PHE A 149 9.83 13.99 13.11
C PHE A 149 9.04 13.66 14.38
N GLU A 150 8.82 14.62 15.28
CA GLU A 150 8.12 14.41 16.55
C GLU A 150 6.61 14.54 16.34
N GLY A 151 5.94 13.41 16.18
CA GLY A 151 4.51 13.33 15.86
C GLY A 151 3.60 13.70 17.04
N ASP A 152 2.44 14.28 16.71
CA ASP A 152 1.32 14.46 17.64
C ASP A 152 0.42 13.21 17.58
N LYS A 153 0.58 12.33 18.56
CA LYS A 153 -0.17 11.06 18.63
C LYS A 153 -1.67 11.25 18.77
N SER A 154 -2.15 12.41 19.25
CA SER A 154 -3.58 12.72 19.35
C SER A 154 -4.25 12.90 17.98
N LYS A 155 -3.46 13.14 16.94
CA LYS A 155 -3.92 13.27 15.55
C LYS A 155 -3.78 12.00 14.73
N ILE A 156 -3.26 10.92 15.30
CA ILE A 156 -3.10 9.63 14.62
C ILE A 156 -4.19 8.68 15.09
N GLN A 157 -5.08 8.34 14.20
CA GLN A 157 -6.11 7.31 14.40
C GLN A 157 -5.66 6.01 13.73
N ILE A 158 -5.56 4.95 14.52
CA ILE A 158 -5.29 3.62 13.99
C ILE A 158 -6.59 3.06 13.39
N ILE A 159 -6.48 2.49 12.18
CA ILE A 159 -7.57 1.84 11.44
C ILE A 159 -7.14 0.43 11.03
N GLY A 160 -8.09 -0.46 10.78
CA GLY A 160 -7.80 -1.87 10.44
C GLY A 160 -9.06 -2.64 10.09
N ALA A 161 -9.38 -3.69 10.85
CA ALA A 161 -10.44 -4.66 10.54
C ALA A 161 -11.84 -4.05 10.31
N ASP A 162 -12.16 -2.92 10.90
CA ASP A 162 -13.38 -2.16 10.66
C ASP A 162 -13.43 -1.62 9.22
N VAL A 163 -12.30 -1.12 8.71
CA VAL A 163 -12.17 -0.65 7.33
C VAL A 163 -12.16 -1.84 6.36
N ASP A 164 -11.44 -2.93 6.69
CA ASP A 164 -11.40 -4.16 5.90
C ASP A 164 -12.83 -4.65 5.61
N LYS A 165 -13.68 -4.68 6.65
CA LYS A 165 -15.07 -5.11 6.51
C LYS A 165 -15.85 -4.23 5.54
N VAL A 166 -15.79 -2.91 5.71
CA VAL A 166 -16.51 -1.96 4.83
C VAL A 166 -15.99 -2.05 3.40
N TYR A 167 -14.68 -2.20 3.22
CA TYR A 167 -14.06 -2.40 1.92
C TYR A 167 -14.56 -3.68 1.23
N LEU A 168 -14.52 -4.81 1.92
CA LEU A 168 -15.00 -6.11 1.41
C LEU A 168 -16.49 -6.07 1.04
N ASP A 169 -17.33 -5.43 1.87
CA ASP A 169 -18.75 -5.25 1.56
C ASP A 169 -18.97 -4.38 0.32
N LYS A 170 -18.14 -3.34 0.15
CA LYS A 170 -18.20 -2.46 -1.02
C LYS A 170 -17.84 -3.19 -2.30
N ILE A 171 -16.73 -3.95 -2.31
CA ILE A 171 -16.30 -4.69 -3.51
C ILE A 171 -17.26 -5.84 -3.85
N LYS A 172 -17.88 -6.49 -2.85
CA LYS A 172 -18.94 -7.48 -3.09
C LYS A 172 -20.08 -6.91 -3.92
N GLY A 173 -20.48 -5.67 -3.64
CA GLY A 173 -21.53 -4.96 -4.37
C GLY A 173 -21.19 -4.65 -5.84
N LEU A 174 -19.94 -4.88 -6.27
CA LEU A 174 -19.52 -4.73 -7.66
C LEU A 174 -19.67 -6.01 -8.49
N SER A 175 -20.11 -7.12 -7.87
CA SER A 175 -20.34 -8.37 -8.59
C SER A 175 -21.43 -8.22 -9.65
N LEU A 176 -21.10 -8.53 -10.91
CA LEU A 176 -22.02 -8.43 -12.05
C LEU A 176 -22.83 -9.71 -12.25
N SER A 177 -22.37 -10.85 -11.74
CA SER A 177 -22.94 -12.16 -12.03
C SER A 177 -22.97 -13.08 -10.81
N PRO A 178 -23.64 -12.70 -9.71
CA PRO A 178 -23.64 -13.47 -8.48
C PRO A 178 -24.26 -14.86 -8.63
N ASP A 179 -25.27 -15.00 -9.51
CA ASP A 179 -25.91 -16.27 -9.84
C ASP A 179 -25.00 -17.23 -10.63
N VAL A 180 -24.05 -16.72 -11.41
CA VAL A 180 -22.99 -17.53 -12.05
C VAL A 180 -22.04 -18.07 -10.99
N ILE A 181 -21.63 -17.20 -10.06
CA ILE A 181 -20.74 -17.61 -8.95
C ILE A 181 -21.41 -18.70 -8.10
N GLU A 182 -22.68 -18.56 -7.75
CA GLU A 182 -23.40 -19.57 -6.98
C GLU A 182 -23.45 -20.94 -7.70
N ARG A 183 -23.58 -20.97 -9.02
CA ARG A 183 -23.53 -22.23 -9.81
C ARG A 183 -22.14 -22.86 -9.88
N HIS A 184 -21.08 -22.08 -9.65
CA HIS A 184 -19.67 -22.49 -9.74
C HIS A 184 -18.90 -22.23 -8.45
N LYS A 185 -19.58 -22.21 -7.31
CA LYS A 185 -18.98 -21.89 -6.00
C LYS A 185 -17.92 -22.86 -5.53
N ASP A 186 -17.94 -24.08 -6.03
CA ASP A 186 -17.01 -25.17 -5.75
C ASP A 186 -15.77 -25.17 -6.66
N LEU A 187 -15.65 -24.17 -7.56
CA LEU A 187 -14.49 -23.98 -8.41
C LEU A 187 -13.21 -24.03 -7.57
N LYS A 188 -12.27 -24.89 -7.94
CA LYS A 188 -10.98 -25.02 -7.24
C LYS A 188 -10.04 -23.90 -7.66
N ILE A 189 -9.87 -22.93 -6.75
CA ILE A 189 -9.04 -21.76 -6.97
C ILE A 189 -7.76 -21.92 -6.13
N VAL A 190 -6.61 -22.11 -6.78
CA VAL A 190 -5.32 -21.98 -6.09
C VAL A 190 -4.93 -20.51 -6.09
N TYR A 191 -4.65 -19.97 -4.91
CA TYR A 191 -4.23 -18.58 -4.74
C TYR A 191 -2.90 -18.49 -3.99
N THR A 192 -2.05 -17.56 -4.43
CA THR A 192 -0.83 -17.17 -3.70
C THR A 192 -0.69 -15.64 -3.64
N PRO A 193 -0.42 -15.08 -2.46
CA PRO A 193 -0.02 -13.68 -2.29
C PRO A 193 1.46 -13.42 -2.60
N ILE A 194 2.25 -14.45 -2.88
CA ILE A 194 3.72 -14.39 -3.02
C ILE A 194 4.33 -13.62 -1.82
N HIS A 195 4.01 -14.05 -0.59
CA HIS A 195 4.41 -13.40 0.68
C HIS A 195 3.88 -11.98 0.89
N GLY A 196 2.94 -11.50 0.05
CA GLY A 196 2.50 -10.11 -0.02
C GLY A 196 1.24 -9.80 0.78
N THR A 197 0.71 -8.60 0.55
CA THR A 197 -0.41 -8.01 1.29
C THR A 197 -1.77 -8.64 1.02
N GLY A 198 -1.89 -9.41 -0.07
CA GLY A 198 -3.15 -10.05 -0.46
C GLY A 198 -3.55 -11.27 0.38
N VAL A 199 -2.71 -11.72 1.31
CA VAL A 199 -2.87 -12.99 2.05
C VAL A 199 -4.21 -13.12 2.76
N GLU A 200 -4.74 -12.06 3.34
CA GLU A 200 -6.01 -12.08 4.08
C GLU A 200 -7.19 -11.62 3.22
N LEU A 201 -7.06 -10.46 2.59
CA LEU A 201 -8.19 -9.79 1.95
C LEU A 201 -8.63 -10.44 0.63
N ILE A 202 -7.72 -11.02 -0.15
CA ILE A 202 -8.11 -11.66 -1.41
C ILE A 202 -8.89 -12.96 -1.16
N PRO A 203 -8.42 -13.90 -0.31
CA PRO A 203 -9.24 -15.05 0.04
C PRO A 203 -10.56 -14.68 0.73
N ALA A 204 -10.55 -13.66 1.60
CA ALA A 204 -11.77 -13.15 2.23
C ALA A 204 -12.76 -12.59 1.20
N SER A 205 -12.27 -11.85 0.21
CA SER A 205 -13.09 -11.33 -0.90
C SER A 205 -13.69 -12.45 -1.74
N LEU A 206 -12.91 -13.45 -2.12
CA LEU A 206 -13.38 -14.61 -2.88
C LEU A 206 -14.47 -15.37 -2.12
N ARG A 207 -14.28 -15.60 -0.81
CA ARG A 207 -15.32 -16.21 0.05
C ARG A 207 -16.56 -15.33 0.14
N ASN A 208 -16.38 -14.02 0.24
CA ASN A 208 -17.48 -13.06 0.30
C ASN A 208 -18.31 -13.03 -1.00
N TYR A 209 -17.68 -13.25 -2.14
CA TYR A 209 -18.39 -13.47 -3.41
C TYR A 209 -19.16 -14.78 -3.46
N GLY A 210 -18.76 -15.80 -2.71
CA GLY A 210 -19.46 -17.10 -2.63
C GLY A 210 -18.60 -18.31 -2.99
N PHE A 211 -17.35 -18.14 -3.39
CA PHE A 211 -16.45 -19.26 -3.65
C PHE A 211 -16.08 -19.98 -2.36
N THR A 212 -16.18 -21.31 -2.37
CA THR A 212 -15.99 -22.15 -1.18
C THR A 212 -14.69 -22.95 -1.18
N ASN A 213 -14.04 -23.09 -2.34
CA ASN A 213 -12.90 -23.97 -2.53
C ASN A 213 -11.64 -23.18 -2.94
N ILE A 214 -11.10 -22.43 -1.97
CA ILE A 214 -9.89 -21.63 -2.11
C ILE A 214 -8.74 -22.41 -1.48
N ILE A 215 -7.74 -22.75 -2.29
CA ILE A 215 -6.60 -23.58 -1.92
C ILE A 215 -5.36 -22.67 -1.86
N HIS A 216 -4.71 -22.69 -0.73
CA HIS A 216 -3.57 -21.84 -0.42
C HIS A 216 -2.23 -22.49 -0.82
N VAL A 217 -1.23 -21.66 -1.06
CA VAL A 217 0.19 -22.07 -1.17
C VAL A 217 0.85 -21.70 0.16
N ASP A 218 0.76 -22.59 1.14
CA ASP A 218 1.05 -22.34 2.55
C ASP A 218 2.41 -21.67 2.78
N GLU A 219 3.44 -22.06 2.03
CA GLU A 219 4.79 -21.49 2.15
C GLU A 219 4.82 -20.01 1.71
N GLN A 220 3.95 -19.61 0.78
CA GLN A 220 3.86 -18.24 0.26
C GLN A 220 2.80 -17.41 0.99
N ASP A 221 1.98 -18.00 1.83
CA ASP A 221 0.99 -17.30 2.67
C ASP A 221 1.61 -16.64 3.91
N VAL A 222 2.90 -16.85 4.16
CA VAL A 222 3.63 -16.18 5.24
C VAL A 222 4.11 -14.81 4.75
N PRO A 223 3.54 -13.69 5.24
CA PRO A 223 3.97 -12.35 4.84
C PRO A 223 5.44 -12.12 5.19
N SER A 224 6.24 -11.70 4.21
CA SER A 224 7.67 -11.51 4.41
C SER A 224 8.28 -10.53 3.41
N GLY A 225 8.97 -9.51 3.92
CA GLY A 225 9.75 -8.59 3.10
C GLY A 225 11.01 -9.20 2.48
N ASP A 226 11.37 -10.41 2.87
CA ASP A 226 12.50 -11.15 2.30
C ASP A 226 12.11 -12.03 1.12
N PHE A 227 10.80 -12.29 0.91
CA PHE A 227 10.27 -13.12 -0.19
C PHE A 227 11.01 -14.45 -0.36
N PRO A 228 11.07 -15.32 0.68
CA PRO A 228 12.04 -16.41 0.77
C PRO A 228 11.90 -17.49 -0.30
N THR A 229 10.76 -17.62 -0.95
CA THR A 229 10.51 -18.66 -1.97
C THR A 229 10.75 -18.18 -3.40
N VAL A 230 11.03 -16.88 -3.59
CA VAL A 230 11.17 -16.28 -4.92
C VAL A 230 12.35 -15.31 -4.97
N GLU A 231 13.03 -15.23 -6.09
CA GLU A 231 14.06 -14.23 -6.33
C GLU A 231 13.43 -12.84 -6.62
N SER A 232 12.36 -12.85 -7.42
CA SER A 232 11.56 -11.65 -7.72
C SER A 232 10.10 -11.94 -7.40
N PRO A 233 9.45 -11.17 -6.54
CA PRO A 233 8.06 -11.39 -6.15
C PRO A 233 7.06 -10.85 -7.19
N ASN A 234 7.39 -10.95 -8.46
CA ASN A 234 6.53 -10.51 -9.56
C ASN A 234 5.73 -11.70 -10.13
N PRO A 235 4.40 -11.72 -10.03
CA PRO A 235 3.56 -12.81 -10.54
C PRO A 235 3.64 -12.98 -12.06
N GLU A 236 4.15 -12.00 -12.81
CA GLU A 236 4.39 -12.11 -14.26
C GLU A 236 5.63 -12.98 -14.57
N VAL A 237 6.50 -13.21 -13.58
CA VAL A 237 7.70 -14.04 -13.73
C VAL A 237 7.33 -15.50 -13.49
N PRO A 238 7.54 -16.41 -14.46
CA PRO A 238 7.14 -17.82 -14.35
C PRO A 238 7.67 -18.54 -13.10
N SER A 239 8.90 -18.22 -12.65
CA SER A 239 9.48 -18.81 -11.44
C SER A 239 8.74 -18.42 -10.16
N ALA A 240 8.14 -17.24 -10.08
CA ALA A 240 7.35 -16.81 -8.94
C ALA A 240 6.04 -17.61 -8.81
N MET A 241 5.49 -18.04 -9.94
CA MET A 241 4.27 -18.84 -10.03
C MET A 241 4.51 -20.35 -9.89
N ALA A 242 5.76 -20.82 -9.87
CA ALA A 242 6.09 -22.24 -9.94
C ALA A 242 5.40 -23.07 -8.83
N MET A 243 5.39 -22.59 -7.60
CA MET A 243 4.76 -23.29 -6.47
C MET A 243 3.22 -23.33 -6.63
N ALA A 244 2.59 -22.24 -7.01
CA ALA A 244 1.15 -22.21 -7.23
C ALA A 244 0.73 -23.11 -8.40
N ILE A 245 1.50 -23.15 -9.48
CA ILE A 245 1.26 -24.05 -10.63
C ILE A 245 1.46 -25.51 -10.23
N ALA A 246 2.48 -25.83 -9.41
CA ALA A 246 2.69 -27.18 -8.90
C ALA A 246 1.51 -27.62 -8.02
N LYS A 247 1.08 -26.75 -7.09
CA LYS A 247 -0.09 -27.00 -6.25
C LYS A 247 -1.36 -27.19 -7.05
N ALA A 248 -1.57 -26.38 -8.08
CA ALA A 248 -2.73 -26.50 -8.96
C ALA A 248 -2.78 -27.86 -9.69
N LYS A 249 -1.62 -28.37 -10.15
CA LYS A 249 -1.54 -29.70 -10.76
C LYS A 249 -1.82 -30.82 -9.76
N GLU A 250 -1.30 -30.69 -8.52
CA GLU A 250 -1.50 -31.65 -7.44
C GLU A 250 -3.01 -31.82 -7.11
N VAL A 251 -3.74 -30.72 -7.00
CA VAL A 251 -5.15 -30.71 -6.58
C VAL A 251 -6.12 -30.74 -7.77
N ASN A 252 -5.61 -30.76 -9.00
CA ASN A 252 -6.41 -30.60 -10.22
C ASN A 252 -7.30 -29.35 -10.16
N ALA A 253 -6.67 -28.18 -9.98
CA ALA A 253 -7.34 -26.90 -9.87
C ALA A 253 -7.90 -26.41 -11.21
N ASP A 254 -8.99 -25.66 -11.15
CA ASP A 254 -9.63 -25.03 -12.30
C ASP A 254 -8.96 -23.71 -12.67
N ILE A 255 -8.44 -22.99 -11.68
CA ILE A 255 -7.76 -21.69 -11.88
C ILE A 255 -6.63 -21.46 -10.87
N VAL A 256 -5.61 -20.74 -11.31
CA VAL A 256 -4.52 -20.24 -10.44
C VAL A 256 -4.53 -18.73 -10.46
N MET A 257 -4.45 -18.14 -9.28
CA MET A 257 -4.43 -16.69 -9.09
C MET A 257 -3.24 -16.29 -8.22
N ALA A 258 -2.66 -15.17 -8.52
CA ALA A 258 -1.64 -14.54 -7.68
C ALA A 258 -1.86 -13.03 -7.60
N SER A 259 -1.37 -12.42 -6.54
CA SER A 259 -1.32 -10.98 -6.41
C SER A 259 0.11 -10.47 -6.31
N ASP A 260 0.31 -9.26 -6.80
CA ASP A 260 1.52 -8.46 -6.53
C ASP A 260 1.62 -8.20 -5.01
N PRO A 261 2.79 -8.36 -4.39
CA PRO A 261 2.93 -8.27 -2.94
C PRO A 261 2.56 -6.93 -2.32
#